data_33c7771bc65bcc683d5a8c076a182d51
#
_entry.id   33c7771bc65bcc683d5a8c076a182d51
#
_cell.length_a   1.000
_cell.length_b   1.000
_cell.length_c   1.000
_cell.angle_alpha   90.00
_cell.angle_beta   90.00
_cell.angle_gamma   90.00
#
_symmetry.space_group_name_H-M   'P 1'
#
loop_
_entity.id
_entity.type
_entity.pdbx_description
1 polymer ?
#
loop_
_entity_poly.entity_id
_entity_poly.type
_entity_poly.pdbx_seq_one_letter_code
_entity_poly.pdbx_strand_id
1 'polypeptide(L)'
;MAKFALGHHREATEAGCVRAVLAEAVLTFLFVFSGVGSAMAAGRLAGGTGTIMGLTAVALAHTMAVAVMVSSGLHVSGGHINPAVTLALAAGGHITLFRSALYVLAQLLGSSLACLLLTFLTGGTATMPVHALAAGVDAAQGVLWEAVLTFSLLFTVYATVVDPRRSVGNLGPLLVGLVVGANVLAGGPFSGASMNPARSFGPALASGVWAGHWVYWVGPMIGGPLAGVVYEGLFMVRAGHQQLPSDESGF
;
A
#
# COMPACT_ATOMS: atom_id res chain seq x y z
N MET A 1 5.77 -21.85 -9.80
CA MET A 1 5.04 -21.57 -8.55
C MET A 1 6.00 -20.86 -7.60
N ALA A 2 5.67 -19.66 -7.14
CA ALA A 2 6.44 -18.98 -6.12
C ALA A 2 6.53 -19.87 -4.88
N LYS A 3 7.73 -20.05 -4.35
CA LYS A 3 7.92 -20.85 -3.13
C LYS A 3 7.59 -19.95 -1.94
N PHE A 4 6.52 -20.28 -1.21
CA PHE A 4 6.19 -19.65 0.05
C PHE A 4 7.39 -19.76 1.01
N ALA A 5 7.99 -18.63 1.37
CA ALA A 5 9.14 -18.59 2.27
C ALA A 5 8.65 -18.25 3.68
N LEU A 6 8.68 -19.23 4.58
CA LEU A 6 8.25 -19.03 5.98
C LEU A 6 9.15 -18.02 6.71
N GLY A 7 10.46 -18.04 6.42
CA GLY A 7 11.44 -17.27 7.17
C GLY A 7 11.76 -17.91 8.52
N HIS A 8 12.61 -17.24 9.31
CA HIS A 8 13.05 -17.71 10.60
C HIS A 8 13.16 -16.57 11.62
N HIS A 9 12.88 -16.82 12.90
CA HIS A 9 12.93 -15.81 13.97
C HIS A 9 14.28 -15.08 14.09
N ARG A 10 15.38 -15.69 13.64
CA ARG A 10 16.71 -15.04 13.59
C ARG A 10 16.75 -13.81 12.69
N GLU A 11 15.85 -13.71 11.70
CA GLU A 11 15.75 -12.51 10.87
C GLU A 11 15.53 -11.24 11.71
N ALA A 12 14.81 -11.34 12.85
CA ALA A 12 14.57 -10.21 13.74
C ALA A 12 15.83 -9.56 14.32
N THR A 13 16.95 -10.29 14.36
CA THR A 13 18.24 -9.80 14.88
C THR A 13 19.23 -9.42 13.76
N GLU A 14 18.90 -9.70 12.52
CA GLU A 14 19.72 -9.30 11.37
C GLU A 14 19.66 -7.78 11.17
N ALA A 15 20.82 -7.13 11.14
CA ALA A 15 20.90 -5.66 10.98
C ALA A 15 20.15 -5.13 9.75
N GLY A 16 20.10 -5.90 8.66
CA GLY A 16 19.35 -5.58 7.46
C GLY A 16 17.84 -5.59 7.69
N CYS A 17 17.34 -6.62 8.39
CA CYS A 17 15.92 -6.73 8.73
C CYS A 17 15.50 -5.63 9.72
N VAL A 18 16.29 -5.39 10.77
CA VAL A 18 16.01 -4.33 11.74
C VAL A 18 15.91 -2.96 11.07
N ARG A 19 16.88 -2.63 10.19
CA ARG A 19 16.82 -1.38 9.41
C ARG A 19 15.57 -1.28 8.54
N ALA A 20 15.20 -2.37 7.87
CA ALA A 20 14.04 -2.42 7.01
C ALA A 20 12.73 -2.24 7.80
N VAL A 21 12.60 -2.89 8.97
CA VAL A 21 11.45 -2.74 9.88
C VAL A 21 11.33 -1.30 10.39
N LEU A 22 12.44 -0.69 10.81
CA LEU A 22 12.46 0.72 11.23
C LEU A 22 12.09 1.65 10.08
N ALA A 23 12.58 1.37 8.86
CA ALA A 23 12.21 2.14 7.67
C ALA A 23 10.69 2.05 7.41
N GLU A 24 10.09 0.86 7.47
CA GLU A 24 8.64 0.70 7.30
C GLU A 24 7.84 1.50 8.33
N ALA A 25 8.27 1.53 9.61
CA ALA A 25 7.62 2.35 10.63
C ALA A 25 7.69 3.85 10.31
N VAL A 26 8.88 4.36 9.97
CA VAL A 26 9.10 5.79 9.69
C VAL A 26 8.40 6.21 8.40
N LEU A 27 8.52 5.42 7.33
CA LEU A 27 7.92 5.73 6.03
C LEU A 27 6.39 5.70 6.11
N THR A 28 5.81 4.72 6.82
CA THR A 28 4.36 4.65 7.03
C THR A 28 3.89 5.81 7.91
N PHE A 29 4.65 6.17 8.94
CA PHE A 29 4.35 7.35 9.76
C PHE A 29 4.26 8.61 8.88
N LEU A 30 5.28 8.88 8.07
CA LEU A 30 5.33 10.08 7.20
C LEU A 30 4.22 10.08 6.13
N PHE A 31 3.97 8.91 5.54
CA PHE A 31 2.88 8.73 4.58
C PHE A 31 1.52 9.03 5.21
N VAL A 32 1.21 8.40 6.35
CA VAL A 32 -0.09 8.55 7.02
C VAL A 32 -0.23 9.97 7.60
N PHE A 33 0.84 10.54 8.17
CA PHE A 33 0.84 11.92 8.64
C PHE A 33 0.43 12.90 7.52
N SER A 34 1.06 12.78 6.34
CA SER A 34 0.76 13.64 5.19
C SER A 34 -0.64 13.38 4.62
N GLY A 35 -1.01 12.11 4.45
CA GLY A 35 -2.29 11.72 3.86
C GLY A 35 -3.49 12.04 4.75
N VAL A 36 -3.43 11.69 6.04
CA VAL A 36 -4.49 12.00 7.01
C VAL A 36 -4.51 13.51 7.31
N GLY A 37 -3.34 14.13 7.46
CA GLY A 37 -3.24 15.58 7.66
C GLY A 37 -3.85 16.38 6.51
N SER A 38 -3.68 15.93 5.26
CA SER A 38 -4.33 16.56 4.09
C SER A 38 -5.86 16.46 4.14
N ALA A 39 -6.41 15.32 4.60
CA ALA A 39 -7.84 15.15 4.76
C ALA A 39 -8.41 16.02 5.90
N MET A 40 -7.66 16.17 7.01
CA MET A 40 -8.00 17.13 8.08
C MET A 40 -7.98 18.58 7.58
N ALA A 41 -6.97 18.94 6.78
CA ALA A 41 -6.87 20.28 6.17
C ALA A 41 -8.02 20.52 5.17
N ALA A 42 -8.39 19.55 4.35
CA ALA A 42 -9.54 19.62 3.47
C ALA A 42 -10.85 19.84 4.25
N GLY A 43 -10.99 19.18 5.41
CA GLY A 43 -12.12 19.39 6.32
C GLY A 43 -12.24 20.83 6.80
N ARG A 44 -11.11 21.49 7.09
CA ARG A 44 -11.09 22.89 7.55
C ARG A 44 -11.25 23.92 6.45
N LEU A 45 -10.68 23.68 5.27
CA LEU A 45 -10.49 24.72 4.24
C LEU A 45 -11.41 24.54 3.02
N ALA A 46 -11.85 23.30 2.73
CA ALA A 46 -12.50 22.96 1.47
C ALA A 46 -13.84 22.24 1.64
N GLY A 47 -14.45 22.25 2.81
CA GLY A 47 -15.71 21.54 3.08
C GLY A 47 -15.58 20.01 3.15
N GLY A 48 -14.35 19.50 3.33
CA GLY A 48 -14.07 18.09 3.48
C GLY A 48 -13.86 17.34 2.17
N THR A 49 -13.64 16.03 2.30
CA THR A 49 -13.43 15.10 1.18
C THR A 49 -14.70 14.83 0.35
N GLY A 50 -15.86 15.28 0.82
CA GLY A 50 -17.14 15.23 0.07
C GLY A 50 -17.22 16.25 -1.06
N THR A 51 -16.29 17.20 -1.15
CA THR A 51 -16.19 18.14 -2.26
C THR A 51 -15.14 17.73 -3.25
N ILE A 52 -15.33 18.07 -4.54
CA ILE A 52 -14.31 17.75 -5.57
C ILE A 52 -12.97 18.39 -5.26
N MET A 53 -12.95 19.59 -4.70
CA MET A 53 -11.73 20.29 -4.32
C MET A 53 -11.00 19.56 -3.17
N GLY A 54 -11.71 19.19 -2.12
CA GLY A 54 -11.15 18.45 -0.99
C GLY A 54 -10.67 17.05 -1.39
N LEU A 55 -11.46 16.35 -2.20
CA LEU A 55 -11.08 15.03 -2.73
C LEU A 55 -9.81 15.13 -3.59
N THR A 56 -9.73 16.13 -4.48
CA THR A 56 -8.56 16.34 -5.34
C THR A 56 -7.32 16.68 -4.52
N ALA A 57 -7.44 17.54 -3.50
CA ALA A 57 -6.33 17.87 -2.62
C ALA A 57 -5.79 16.63 -1.87
N VAL A 58 -6.68 15.78 -1.36
CA VAL A 58 -6.31 14.53 -0.69
C VAL A 58 -5.68 13.53 -1.66
N ALA A 59 -6.24 13.39 -2.88
CA ALA A 59 -5.68 12.53 -3.91
C ALA A 59 -4.25 12.96 -4.29
N LEU A 60 -4.04 14.25 -4.50
CA LEU A 60 -2.72 14.79 -4.83
C LEU A 60 -1.72 14.59 -3.68
N ALA A 61 -2.12 14.84 -2.44
CA ALA A 61 -1.27 14.61 -1.27
C ALA A 61 -0.86 13.13 -1.14
N HIS A 62 -1.80 12.19 -1.35
CA HIS A 62 -1.51 10.76 -1.34
C HIS A 62 -0.59 10.36 -2.49
N THR A 63 -0.81 10.88 -3.71
CA THR A 63 0.09 10.67 -4.85
C THR A 63 1.53 11.03 -4.50
N MET A 64 1.74 12.25 -4.01
CA MET A 64 3.07 12.74 -3.66
C MET A 64 3.69 11.98 -2.50
N ALA A 65 2.93 11.77 -1.42
CA ALA A 65 3.43 11.08 -0.24
C ALA A 65 3.83 9.62 -0.56
N VAL A 66 3.01 8.88 -1.29
CA VAL A 66 3.34 7.50 -1.70
C VAL A 66 4.56 7.50 -2.63
N ALA A 67 4.59 8.35 -3.66
CA ALA A 67 5.72 8.41 -4.59
C ALA A 67 7.04 8.66 -3.87
N VAL A 68 7.07 9.62 -2.95
CA VAL A 68 8.27 10.00 -2.19
C VAL A 68 8.66 8.92 -1.18
N MET A 69 7.70 8.40 -0.40
CA MET A 69 8.01 7.41 0.64
C MET A 69 8.43 6.06 0.04
N VAL A 70 7.77 5.61 -1.03
CA VAL A 70 8.21 4.39 -1.75
C VAL A 70 9.60 4.60 -2.34
N SER A 71 9.86 5.73 -2.98
CA SER A 71 11.20 6.05 -3.53
C SER A 71 12.28 6.04 -2.44
N SER A 72 11.99 6.65 -1.29
CA SER A 72 12.93 6.74 -0.15
C SER A 72 13.20 5.38 0.50
N GLY A 73 12.22 4.49 0.51
CA GLY A 73 12.30 3.16 1.14
C GLY A 73 12.74 2.04 0.20
N LEU A 74 12.68 2.23 -1.12
CA LEU A 74 12.82 1.18 -2.11
C LEU A 74 14.10 0.35 -1.94
N HIS A 75 15.22 1.00 -1.67
CA HIS A 75 16.54 0.39 -1.49
C HIS A 75 16.84 -0.05 -0.05
N VAL A 76 15.92 0.20 0.90
CA VAL A 76 16.10 -0.14 2.33
C VAL A 76 15.20 -1.29 2.74
N SER A 77 13.88 -1.14 2.53
CA SER A 77 12.85 -2.11 2.92
C SER A 77 12.04 -2.64 1.74
N GLY A 78 12.16 -2.01 0.58
CA GLY A 78 11.24 -2.14 -0.54
C GLY A 78 10.15 -1.07 -0.54
N GLY A 79 10.02 -0.26 0.54
CA GLY A 79 9.07 0.83 0.64
C GLY A 79 7.62 0.37 0.57
N HIS A 80 7.27 -0.69 1.30
CA HIS A 80 5.93 -1.29 1.24
C HIS A 80 4.87 -0.35 1.80
N ILE A 81 5.12 0.26 2.97
CA ILE A 81 4.24 1.21 3.69
C ILE A 81 2.77 0.78 3.81
N ASN A 82 2.49 -0.49 3.57
CA ASN A 82 1.12 -1.01 3.41
C ASN A 82 1.09 -2.52 3.70
N PRO A 83 0.28 -3.00 4.66
CA PRO A 83 0.11 -4.42 4.92
C PRO A 83 -0.36 -5.23 3.70
N ALA A 84 -1.24 -4.67 2.86
CA ALA A 84 -1.72 -5.37 1.67
C ALA A 84 -0.60 -5.58 0.64
N VAL A 85 0.27 -4.58 0.44
CA VAL A 85 1.49 -4.72 -0.40
C VAL A 85 2.40 -5.78 0.18
N THR A 86 2.69 -5.70 1.49
CA THR A 86 3.57 -6.65 2.16
C THR A 86 3.09 -8.09 2.04
N LEU A 87 1.80 -8.34 2.30
CA LEU A 87 1.24 -9.69 2.27
C LEU A 87 1.03 -10.22 0.84
N ALA A 88 0.74 -9.34 -0.13
CA ALA A 88 0.69 -9.73 -1.53
C ALA A 88 2.09 -10.16 -2.04
N LEU A 89 3.14 -9.41 -1.70
CA LEU A 89 4.52 -9.78 -2.03
C LEU A 89 4.98 -11.05 -1.29
N ALA A 90 4.51 -11.28 -0.06
CA ALA A 90 4.75 -12.54 0.65
C ALA A 90 4.08 -13.72 -0.05
N ALA A 91 2.85 -13.55 -0.53
CA ALA A 91 2.14 -14.56 -1.30
C ALA A 91 2.86 -14.89 -2.61
N GLY A 92 3.51 -13.90 -3.25
CA GLY A 92 4.39 -14.07 -4.40
C GLY A 92 5.77 -14.66 -4.08
N GLY A 93 6.15 -14.80 -2.80
CA GLY A 93 7.46 -15.31 -2.39
C GLY A 93 8.60 -14.29 -2.47
N HIS A 94 8.29 -12.99 -2.56
CA HIS A 94 9.27 -11.90 -2.64
C HIS A 94 9.78 -11.44 -1.27
N ILE A 95 9.09 -11.82 -0.20
CA ILE A 95 9.48 -11.56 1.19
C ILE A 95 9.04 -12.74 2.06
N THR A 96 9.74 -13.03 3.16
CA THR A 96 9.36 -14.12 4.07
C THR A 96 8.13 -13.73 4.89
N LEU A 97 7.34 -14.72 5.31
CA LEU A 97 6.18 -14.48 6.19
C LEU A 97 6.58 -13.87 7.53
N PHE A 98 7.72 -14.33 8.08
CA PHE A 98 8.24 -13.78 9.33
C PHE A 98 8.55 -12.28 9.22
N ARG A 99 9.30 -11.89 8.19
CA ARG A 99 9.61 -10.47 7.93
C ARG A 99 8.36 -9.67 7.61
N SER A 100 7.40 -10.25 6.90
CA SER A 100 6.11 -9.61 6.61
C SER A 100 5.33 -9.28 7.88
N ALA A 101 5.32 -10.17 8.87
CA ALA A 101 4.69 -9.90 10.15
C ALA A 101 5.34 -8.71 10.87
N LEU A 102 6.67 -8.64 10.88
CA LEU A 102 7.40 -7.50 11.45
C LEU A 102 7.09 -6.19 10.71
N TYR A 103 7.02 -6.22 9.38
CA TYR A 103 6.64 -5.05 8.57
C TYR A 103 5.23 -4.58 8.89
N VAL A 104 4.25 -5.49 8.94
CA VAL A 104 2.86 -5.14 9.28
C VAL A 104 2.79 -4.48 10.66
N LEU A 105 3.47 -5.03 11.66
CA LEU A 105 3.51 -4.42 13.00
C LEU A 105 4.13 -3.01 12.97
N ALA A 106 5.23 -2.83 12.24
CA ALA A 106 5.90 -1.54 12.07
C ALA A 106 5.00 -0.50 11.36
N GLN A 107 4.29 -0.93 10.32
CA GLN A 107 3.35 -0.09 9.57
C GLN A 107 2.16 0.34 10.43
N LEU A 108 1.57 -0.58 11.21
CA LEU A 108 0.50 -0.26 12.15
C LEU A 108 0.95 0.72 13.23
N LEU A 109 2.15 0.50 13.78
CA LEU A 109 2.74 1.41 14.77
C LEU A 109 2.99 2.80 14.17
N GLY A 110 3.62 2.88 13.00
CA GLY A 110 3.89 4.15 12.31
C GLY A 110 2.61 4.93 12.03
N SER A 111 1.57 4.26 11.52
CA SER A 111 0.27 4.86 11.27
C SER A 111 -0.38 5.39 12.56
N SER A 112 -0.36 4.60 13.62
CA SER A 112 -0.93 4.98 14.92
C SER A 112 -0.25 6.22 15.50
N LEU A 113 1.08 6.25 15.51
CA LEU A 113 1.86 7.38 15.98
C LEU A 113 1.60 8.65 15.16
N ALA A 114 1.45 8.54 13.84
CA ALA A 114 1.10 9.65 12.96
C ALA A 114 -0.25 10.28 13.35
N CYS A 115 -1.27 9.46 13.54
CA CYS A 115 -2.61 9.95 13.88
C CYS A 115 -2.70 10.51 15.29
N LEU A 116 -2.02 9.90 16.28
CA LEU A 116 -1.93 10.44 17.63
C LEU A 116 -1.20 11.79 17.64
N LEU A 117 -0.11 11.93 16.88
CA LEU A 117 0.58 13.21 16.74
C LEU A 117 -0.30 14.27 16.07
N LEU A 118 -1.04 13.93 15.00
CA LEU A 118 -1.99 14.85 14.38
C LEU A 118 -3.07 15.31 15.33
N THR A 119 -3.61 14.42 16.17
CA THR A 119 -4.57 14.78 17.21
C THR A 119 -3.96 15.78 18.21
N PHE A 120 -2.73 15.54 18.65
CA PHE A 120 -2.02 16.44 19.56
C PHE A 120 -1.74 17.81 18.91
N LEU A 121 -1.19 17.84 17.70
CA LEU A 121 -0.83 19.08 16.99
C LEU A 121 -2.04 19.96 16.65
N THR A 122 -3.21 19.35 16.45
CA THR A 122 -4.45 20.08 16.19
C THR A 122 -5.23 20.45 17.46
N GLY A 123 -4.69 20.10 18.63
CA GLY A 123 -5.34 20.32 19.93
C GLY A 123 -6.68 19.58 20.05
N GLY A 124 -6.88 18.49 19.31
CA GLY A 124 -8.13 17.75 19.25
C GLY A 124 -9.29 18.50 18.56
N THR A 125 -9.03 19.69 17.99
CA THR A 125 -10.08 20.53 17.38
C THR A 125 -10.43 20.10 15.95
N ALA A 126 -9.57 19.37 15.27
CA ALA A 126 -9.83 18.84 13.93
C ALA A 126 -10.35 17.40 14.01
N THR A 127 -11.43 17.10 13.31
CA THR A 127 -11.98 15.75 13.25
C THR A 127 -11.01 14.80 12.56
N MET A 128 -10.72 13.66 13.20
CA MET A 128 -9.92 12.60 12.59
C MET A 128 -10.72 11.94 11.46
N PRO A 129 -10.23 11.97 10.21
CA PRO A 129 -10.93 11.38 9.07
C PRO A 129 -10.75 9.85 9.07
N VAL A 130 -11.77 9.13 9.49
CA VAL A 130 -11.82 7.66 9.48
C VAL A 130 -12.45 7.19 8.17
N HIS A 131 -11.93 6.11 7.59
CA HIS A 131 -12.58 5.48 6.45
C HIS A 131 -13.95 4.92 6.86
N ALA A 132 -14.93 5.22 6.04
CA ALA A 132 -16.28 4.72 6.17
C ALA A 132 -16.89 4.50 4.78
N LEU A 133 -17.81 3.57 4.67
CA LEU A 133 -18.60 3.38 3.45
C LEU A 133 -19.61 4.52 3.32
N ALA A 134 -19.80 4.99 2.10
CA ALA A 134 -20.78 6.02 1.81
C ALA A 134 -22.20 5.50 2.04
N ALA A 135 -23.14 6.42 2.25
CA ALA A 135 -24.56 6.08 2.35
C ALA A 135 -25.01 5.33 1.08
N GLY A 136 -25.67 4.18 1.26
CA GLY A 136 -26.11 3.33 0.15
C GLY A 136 -25.07 2.34 -0.36
N VAL A 137 -23.85 2.36 0.16
CA VAL A 137 -22.81 1.35 -0.15
C VAL A 137 -22.80 0.32 0.97
N ASP A 138 -23.13 -0.93 0.65
CA ASP A 138 -23.08 -2.02 1.63
C ASP A 138 -21.66 -2.58 1.79
N ALA A 139 -21.49 -3.47 2.77
CA ALA A 139 -20.17 -4.01 3.09
C ALA A 139 -19.57 -4.87 1.96
N ALA A 140 -20.39 -5.60 1.21
CA ALA A 140 -19.91 -6.41 0.09
C ALA A 140 -19.43 -5.52 -1.06
N GLN A 141 -20.17 -4.47 -1.35
CA GLN A 141 -19.77 -3.43 -2.31
C GLN A 141 -18.48 -2.74 -1.86
N GLY A 142 -18.37 -2.40 -0.56
CA GLY A 142 -17.17 -1.82 0.01
C GLY A 142 -15.94 -2.72 -0.13
N VAL A 143 -16.08 -4.02 0.16
CA VAL A 143 -15.02 -5.02 -0.04
C VAL A 143 -14.63 -5.10 -1.52
N LEU A 144 -15.59 -5.08 -2.43
CA LEU A 144 -15.31 -5.14 -3.86
C LEU A 144 -14.58 -3.87 -4.35
N TRP A 145 -15.00 -2.68 -3.89
CA TRP A 145 -14.29 -1.43 -4.15
C TRP A 145 -12.83 -1.53 -3.71
N GLU A 146 -12.60 -1.84 -2.46
CA GLU A 146 -11.24 -1.93 -1.90
C GLU A 146 -10.40 -3.02 -2.59
N ALA A 147 -11.02 -4.14 -2.98
CA ALA A 147 -10.34 -5.20 -3.72
C ALA A 147 -9.89 -4.73 -5.12
N VAL A 148 -10.75 -4.07 -5.88
CA VAL A 148 -10.41 -3.56 -7.23
C VAL A 148 -9.36 -2.47 -7.16
N LEU A 149 -9.49 -1.52 -6.24
CA LEU A 149 -8.52 -0.44 -6.05
C LEU A 149 -7.13 -1.00 -5.63
N THR A 150 -7.13 -1.97 -4.71
CA THR A 150 -5.88 -2.60 -4.27
C THR A 150 -5.30 -3.50 -5.36
N PHE A 151 -6.13 -4.17 -6.15
CA PHE A 151 -5.67 -4.91 -7.33
C PHE A 151 -4.91 -3.98 -8.30
N SER A 152 -5.49 -2.82 -8.65
CA SER A 152 -4.83 -1.88 -9.56
C SER A 152 -3.52 -1.34 -8.99
N LEU A 153 -3.47 -1.08 -7.67
CA LEU A 153 -2.25 -0.70 -6.98
C LEU A 153 -1.16 -1.77 -7.10
N LEU A 154 -1.49 -3.01 -6.72
CA LEU A 154 -0.51 -4.11 -6.73
C LEU A 154 -0.13 -4.51 -8.15
N PHE A 155 -1.06 -4.48 -9.11
CA PHE A 155 -0.73 -4.68 -10.52
C PHE A 155 0.34 -3.69 -11.00
N THR A 156 0.21 -2.41 -10.60
CA THR A 156 1.22 -1.37 -10.89
C THR A 156 2.54 -1.65 -10.17
N VAL A 157 2.52 -2.07 -8.90
CA VAL A 157 3.74 -2.45 -8.15
C VAL A 157 4.46 -3.59 -8.85
N TYR A 158 3.75 -4.66 -9.23
CA TYR A 158 4.35 -5.76 -9.97
C TYR A 158 4.95 -5.31 -11.30
N ALA A 159 4.21 -4.50 -12.07
CA ALA A 159 4.65 -4.04 -13.39
C ALA A 159 5.85 -3.10 -13.35
N THR A 160 5.99 -2.30 -12.29
CA THR A 160 6.97 -1.19 -12.27
C THR A 160 8.09 -1.37 -11.26
N VAL A 161 7.90 -2.22 -10.25
CA VAL A 161 8.88 -2.44 -9.18
C VAL A 161 9.39 -3.89 -9.17
N VAL A 162 8.50 -4.88 -9.28
CA VAL A 162 8.85 -6.30 -9.12
C VAL A 162 9.37 -6.93 -10.40
N ASP A 163 8.75 -6.65 -11.56
CA ASP A 163 9.15 -7.25 -12.83
C ASP A 163 10.57 -6.84 -13.22
N PRO A 164 11.53 -7.79 -13.31
CA PRO A 164 12.91 -7.47 -13.66
C PRO A 164 13.09 -6.96 -15.10
N ARG A 165 12.11 -7.20 -15.97
CA ARG A 165 12.15 -6.76 -17.38
C ARG A 165 11.73 -5.29 -17.54
N ARG A 166 11.27 -4.65 -16.48
CA ARG A 166 10.79 -3.27 -16.50
C ARG A 166 11.83 -2.32 -17.07
N SER A 167 11.41 -1.46 -17.99
CA SER A 167 12.25 -0.39 -18.57
C SER A 167 12.05 0.98 -17.90
N VAL A 168 11.14 1.08 -16.91
CA VAL A 168 10.76 2.37 -16.31
C VAL A 168 11.78 2.93 -15.33
N GLY A 169 12.85 2.19 -15.02
CA GLY A 169 13.92 2.67 -14.13
C GLY A 169 13.40 3.14 -12.77
N ASN A 170 13.76 4.35 -12.37
CA ASN A 170 13.39 4.97 -11.10
C ASN A 170 11.97 5.59 -11.09
N LEU A 171 11.21 5.50 -12.19
CA LEU A 171 9.84 6.03 -12.25
C LEU A 171 8.82 5.14 -11.53
N GLY A 172 9.16 3.89 -11.18
CA GLY A 172 8.25 2.97 -10.50
C GLY A 172 7.51 3.59 -9.32
N PRO A 173 8.20 4.17 -8.33
CA PRO A 173 7.56 4.83 -7.19
C PRO A 173 6.59 5.96 -7.57
N LEU A 174 6.92 6.74 -8.59
CA LEU A 174 6.02 7.79 -9.09
C LEU A 174 4.74 7.19 -9.67
N LEU A 175 4.85 6.13 -10.47
CA LEU A 175 3.70 5.45 -11.06
C LEU A 175 2.82 4.80 -9.98
N VAL A 176 3.43 4.24 -8.93
CA VAL A 176 2.69 3.75 -7.75
C VAL A 176 1.95 4.88 -7.04
N GLY A 177 2.56 6.04 -6.87
CA GLY A 177 1.88 7.22 -6.31
C GLY A 177 0.72 7.69 -7.19
N LEU A 178 0.91 7.74 -8.51
CA LEU A 178 -0.12 8.17 -9.46
C LEU A 178 -1.34 7.24 -9.45
N VAL A 179 -1.15 5.92 -9.40
CA VAL A 179 -2.29 4.99 -9.31
C VAL A 179 -3.02 5.14 -7.97
N VAL A 180 -2.32 5.41 -6.87
CA VAL A 180 -2.98 5.70 -5.58
C VAL A 180 -3.85 6.95 -5.69
N GLY A 181 -3.34 8.03 -6.27
CA GLY A 181 -4.13 9.25 -6.48
C GLY A 181 -5.35 9.05 -7.36
N ALA A 182 -5.19 8.32 -8.47
CA ALA A 182 -6.30 7.96 -9.35
C ALA A 182 -7.37 7.13 -8.61
N ASN A 183 -6.94 6.18 -7.80
CA ASN A 183 -7.83 5.35 -6.98
C ASN A 183 -8.56 6.16 -5.90
N VAL A 184 -7.90 7.17 -5.29
CA VAL A 184 -8.55 8.08 -4.33
C VAL A 184 -9.64 8.90 -5.03
N LEU A 185 -9.40 9.38 -6.24
CA LEU A 185 -10.42 10.09 -7.03
C LEU A 185 -11.59 9.18 -7.40
N ALA A 186 -11.32 7.93 -7.78
CA ALA A 186 -12.35 6.98 -8.22
C ALA A 186 -13.18 6.43 -7.06
N GLY A 187 -12.54 5.97 -5.99
CA GLY A 187 -13.18 5.23 -4.90
C GLY A 187 -13.46 6.06 -3.64
N GLY A 188 -12.84 7.23 -3.52
CA GLY A 188 -12.97 8.09 -2.35
C GLY A 188 -14.41 8.39 -1.95
N PRO A 189 -15.31 8.76 -2.89
CA PRO A 189 -16.71 9.01 -2.59
C PRO A 189 -17.54 7.78 -2.20
N PHE A 190 -17.01 6.55 -2.35
CA PHE A 190 -17.76 5.31 -2.13
C PHE A 190 -17.23 4.50 -0.94
N SER A 191 -15.95 4.12 -0.95
CA SER A 191 -15.32 3.36 0.14
C SER A 191 -14.34 4.17 0.98
N GLY A 192 -13.99 5.37 0.53
CA GLY A 192 -12.87 6.14 1.09
C GLY A 192 -11.52 5.82 0.43
N ALA A 193 -11.46 4.80 -0.44
CA ALA A 193 -10.28 4.38 -1.20
C ALA A 193 -9.04 4.17 -0.32
N SER A 194 -9.14 3.25 0.62
CA SER A 194 -8.05 2.95 1.55
C SER A 194 -6.88 2.25 0.88
N MET A 195 -7.14 1.09 0.23
CA MET A 195 -6.13 0.17 -0.35
C MET A 195 -5.05 -0.27 0.64
N ASN A 196 -5.12 0.18 1.89
CA ASN A 196 -4.05 0.05 2.86
C ASN A 196 -4.60 -0.10 4.29
N PRO A 197 -4.54 -1.31 4.87
CA PRO A 197 -5.00 -1.54 6.23
C PRO A 197 -4.36 -0.63 7.28
N ALA A 198 -3.05 -0.32 7.17
CA ALA A 198 -2.37 0.56 8.12
C ALA A 198 -2.89 2.01 8.01
N ARG A 199 -3.15 2.50 6.78
CA ARG A 199 -3.75 3.83 6.58
C ARG A 199 -5.13 3.95 7.23
N SER A 200 -5.91 2.88 7.27
CA SER A 200 -7.22 2.86 7.93
C SER A 200 -7.12 2.67 9.43
N PHE A 201 -6.12 1.91 9.89
CA PHE A 201 -5.95 1.52 11.29
C PHE A 201 -5.61 2.72 12.19
N GLY A 202 -4.65 3.57 11.81
CA GLY A 202 -4.22 4.70 12.62
C GLY A 202 -5.35 5.68 12.96
N PRO A 203 -6.13 6.16 11.99
CA PRO A 203 -7.30 7.01 12.25
C PRO A 203 -8.35 6.32 13.13
N ALA A 204 -8.63 5.04 12.90
CA ALA A 204 -9.58 4.27 13.71
C ALA A 204 -9.12 4.16 15.17
N LEU A 205 -7.81 3.91 15.40
CA LEU A 205 -7.22 3.86 16.73
C LEU A 205 -7.29 5.22 17.43
N ALA A 206 -6.89 6.29 16.74
CA ALA A 206 -6.82 7.62 17.34
C ALA A 206 -8.19 8.22 17.65
N SER A 207 -9.24 7.85 16.91
CA SER A 207 -10.61 8.32 17.09
C SER A 207 -11.49 7.38 17.94
N GLY A 208 -11.09 6.10 18.09
CA GLY A 208 -11.93 5.06 18.69
C GLY A 208 -13.06 4.55 17.78
N VAL A 209 -13.10 4.95 16.50
CA VAL A 209 -14.17 4.57 15.55
C VAL A 209 -13.75 3.37 14.71
N TRP A 210 -14.39 2.23 14.92
CA TRP A 210 -14.06 0.93 14.30
C TRP A 210 -15.19 0.37 13.42
N ALA A 211 -16.27 1.13 13.20
CA ALA A 211 -17.41 0.67 12.41
C ALA A 211 -16.97 0.30 10.98
N GLY A 212 -17.25 -0.92 10.55
CA GLY A 212 -16.91 -1.39 9.21
C GLY A 212 -15.40 -1.53 8.92
N HIS A 213 -14.53 -1.38 9.92
CA HIS A 213 -13.06 -1.38 9.73
C HIS A 213 -12.52 -2.64 9.04
N TRP A 214 -13.15 -3.78 9.23
CA TRP A 214 -12.78 -5.06 8.63
C TRP A 214 -12.80 -5.03 7.08
N VAL A 215 -13.62 -4.19 6.48
CA VAL A 215 -13.70 -4.01 5.01
C VAL A 215 -12.33 -3.60 4.46
N TYR A 216 -11.62 -2.72 5.18
CA TYR A 216 -10.30 -2.19 4.81
C TYR A 216 -9.14 -3.15 5.05
N TRP A 217 -9.45 -4.36 5.56
CA TRP A 217 -8.55 -5.51 5.58
C TRP A 217 -8.94 -6.51 4.51
N VAL A 218 -10.18 -6.96 4.51
CA VAL A 218 -10.63 -8.04 3.62
C VAL A 218 -10.51 -7.67 2.16
N GLY A 219 -11.00 -6.49 1.75
CA GLY A 219 -10.89 -6.02 0.36
C GLY A 219 -9.45 -5.99 -0.14
N PRO A 220 -8.54 -5.26 0.53
CA PRO A 220 -7.13 -5.21 0.17
C PRO A 220 -6.43 -6.58 0.18
N MET A 221 -6.77 -7.47 1.14
CA MET A 221 -6.19 -8.83 1.20
C MET A 221 -6.67 -9.74 0.08
N ILE A 222 -7.80 -9.46 -0.55
CA ILE A 222 -8.25 -10.14 -1.77
C ILE A 222 -7.58 -9.53 -2.99
N GLY A 223 -7.66 -8.21 -3.16
CA GLY A 223 -7.19 -7.52 -4.36
C GLY A 223 -5.68 -7.60 -4.57
N GLY A 224 -4.91 -7.45 -3.50
CA GLY A 224 -3.45 -7.46 -3.56
C GLY A 224 -2.86 -8.78 -4.07
N PRO A 225 -3.08 -9.91 -3.38
CA PRO A 225 -2.59 -11.21 -3.84
C PRO A 225 -3.14 -11.63 -5.20
N LEU A 226 -4.40 -11.30 -5.51
CA LEU A 226 -4.97 -11.57 -6.82
C LEU A 226 -4.21 -10.85 -7.94
N ALA A 227 -3.81 -9.60 -7.73
CA ALA A 227 -2.99 -8.87 -8.70
C ALA A 227 -1.63 -9.54 -8.92
N GLY A 228 -0.99 -10.03 -7.86
CA GLY A 228 0.26 -10.80 -7.95
C GLY A 228 0.08 -12.07 -8.78
N VAL A 229 -0.95 -12.86 -8.48
CA VAL A 229 -1.26 -14.10 -9.24
C VAL A 229 -1.52 -13.80 -10.71
N VAL A 230 -2.31 -12.78 -11.00
CA VAL A 230 -2.63 -12.40 -12.40
C VAL A 230 -1.38 -11.88 -13.10
N TYR A 231 -0.61 -11.00 -12.47
CA TYR A 231 0.56 -10.42 -13.12
C TYR A 231 1.65 -11.47 -13.36
N GLU A 232 2.02 -12.26 -12.35
CA GLU A 232 3.05 -13.30 -12.51
C GLU A 232 2.59 -14.43 -13.42
N GLY A 233 1.32 -14.81 -13.38
CA GLY A 233 0.78 -15.90 -14.17
C GLY A 233 0.58 -15.58 -15.66
N LEU A 234 0.21 -14.35 -15.97
CA LEU A 234 -0.16 -13.96 -17.32
C LEU A 234 0.86 -13.05 -18.02
N PHE A 235 1.58 -12.22 -17.25
CA PHE A 235 2.43 -11.17 -17.82
C PHE A 235 3.92 -11.39 -17.56
N MET A 236 4.31 -12.05 -16.45
CA MET A 236 5.70 -12.44 -16.24
C MET A 236 5.99 -13.75 -16.96
N VAL A 237 6.29 -13.66 -18.26
CA VAL A 237 6.76 -14.84 -19.02
C VAL A 237 8.11 -15.27 -18.45
N ARG A 238 8.17 -16.48 -17.89
CA ARG A 238 9.46 -17.12 -17.56
C ARG A 238 10.22 -17.27 -18.86
N ALA A 239 11.49 -16.84 -18.89
CA ALA A 239 12.36 -17.13 -20.01
C ALA A 239 12.34 -18.67 -20.23
N GLY A 240 11.65 -19.12 -21.25
CA GLY A 240 11.70 -20.51 -21.69
C GLY A 240 13.17 -20.83 -21.99
N HIS A 241 13.61 -22.06 -21.73
CA HIS A 241 14.92 -22.50 -22.14
C HIS A 241 15.17 -22.07 -23.59
N GLN A 242 16.09 -21.14 -23.81
CA GLN A 242 16.64 -20.97 -25.15
C GLN A 242 17.32 -22.30 -25.48
N GLN A 243 16.77 -23.00 -26.47
CA GLN A 243 17.50 -24.09 -27.07
C GLN A 243 18.85 -23.52 -27.52
N LEU A 244 19.93 -24.12 -27.02
CA LEU A 244 21.25 -23.82 -27.53
C LEU A 244 21.21 -24.06 -29.02
N PRO A 245 21.82 -23.21 -29.85
CA PRO A 245 21.97 -23.49 -31.27
C PRO A 245 22.55 -24.88 -31.40
N SER A 246 21.86 -25.77 -32.12
CA SER A 246 22.45 -27.04 -32.52
C SER A 246 23.64 -26.70 -33.39
N ASP A 247 24.87 -27.00 -32.95
CA ASP A 247 26.05 -27.02 -33.80
C ASP A 247 25.89 -28.11 -34.88
N GLU A 248 25.10 -27.83 -35.89
CA GLU A 248 25.17 -28.53 -37.16
C GLU A 248 26.14 -27.75 -38.05
N SER A 249 27.41 -27.85 -37.73
CA SER A 249 28.49 -27.64 -38.69
C SER A 249 29.51 -28.75 -38.52
N GLY A 250 29.16 -29.89 -39.10
CA GLY A 250 30.03 -31.02 -39.20
C GLY A 250 29.89 -31.63 -40.59
N PHE A 251 30.93 -31.44 -41.36
CA PHE A 251 31.32 -32.05 -42.67
C PHE A 251 30.93 -31.28 -43.90
#